data_aa992ff0a76fa247b8a8146cf90a76ad
#
_entry.id   aa992ff0a76fa247b8a8146cf90a76ad
#
_cell.length_a   1.000
_cell.length_b   1.000
_cell.length_c   1.000
_cell.angle_alpha   90.00
_cell.angle_beta   90.00
_cell.angle_gamma   90.00
#
_symmetry.space_group_name_H-M   'P 1'
#
loop_
_entity.id
_entity.type
_entity.pdbx_description
1 polymer ?
#
loop_
_entity_poly.entity_id
_entity_poly.type
_entity_poly.pdbx_seq_one_letter_code
_entity_poly.pdbx_strand_id
1 'polypeptide(L)'
;MLGQDYQIRMKLKILFLILTLNMSLITSAESFGIVVHGGAGVLSGLSIERQQEIENKVKDTLISAYKILEDGGSSMDAVEFAVSEFEDSTLFNAGKGSVYNSDEVQEMDASIMNGADRSAGAVASVQIIKNPIKLARKVLEETDHVLLVGRGAEIFAKDIEETIVDRSYFHSEKNLKRLKKAKKRISDNNIIEDKIGTVGAVALDKNGNIAAATATGGMTNKMPGRVGDTPIIGSGTWAQNDVCGVSSTGHGEFFIKYQVAKEVCTRIEYLNETLEKASSDIIKELLKIDARGGIIAIDKNANTSMPFNTDGMIRGSFTNKSELFVAIY
;
A
#
# COMPACT_ATOMS: atom_id res chain seq x y z
N MET A 1 -67.38 21.75 -17.84
CA MET A 1 -66.62 20.49 -18.08
C MET A 1 -65.11 20.69 -18.37
N LEU A 2 -64.71 21.75 -19.05
CA LEU A 2 -63.26 21.95 -19.39
C LEU A 2 -62.33 22.29 -18.21
N GLY A 3 -62.81 22.77 -17.08
CA GLY A 3 -62.01 23.15 -15.94
C GLY A 3 -61.60 21.99 -15.02
N GLN A 4 -62.39 20.92 -14.94
CA GLN A 4 -62.11 19.75 -14.12
C GLN A 4 -60.99 18.87 -14.72
N ASP A 5 -61.01 18.73 -16.04
CA ASP A 5 -59.99 17.95 -16.76
C ASP A 5 -58.58 18.60 -16.69
N TYR A 6 -58.55 19.92 -16.69
CA TYR A 6 -57.27 20.66 -16.53
C TYR A 6 -56.66 20.48 -15.12
N GLN A 7 -57.51 20.56 -14.09
CA GLN A 7 -57.09 20.36 -12.69
C GLN A 7 -56.60 18.93 -12.43
N ILE A 8 -57.24 17.91 -13.02
CA ILE A 8 -56.81 16.51 -12.90
C ILE A 8 -55.47 16.29 -13.60
N ARG A 9 -55.30 16.82 -14.81
CA ARG A 9 -54.03 16.71 -15.56
C ARG A 9 -52.86 17.43 -14.86
N MET A 10 -53.13 18.55 -14.21
CA MET A 10 -52.13 19.30 -13.46
C MET A 10 -51.74 18.55 -12.17
N LYS A 11 -52.70 17.99 -11.44
CA LYS A 11 -52.43 17.12 -10.26
C LYS A 11 -51.64 15.87 -10.63
N LEU A 12 -51.95 15.21 -11.77
CA LEU A 12 -51.18 14.06 -12.26
C LEU A 12 -49.76 14.44 -12.64
N LYS A 13 -49.54 15.60 -13.29
CA LYS A 13 -48.19 16.07 -13.61
C LYS A 13 -47.35 16.39 -12.37
N ILE A 14 -47.96 17.00 -11.35
CA ILE A 14 -47.31 17.30 -10.08
C ILE A 14 -46.96 16.01 -9.33
N LEU A 15 -47.90 15.04 -9.31
CA LEU A 15 -47.68 13.73 -8.69
C LEU A 15 -46.56 12.95 -9.41
N PHE A 16 -46.51 13.01 -10.75
CA PHE A 16 -45.42 12.39 -11.55
C PHE A 16 -44.08 13.07 -11.33
N LEU A 17 -44.03 14.39 -11.18
CA LEU A 17 -42.84 15.16 -10.86
C LEU A 17 -42.30 14.85 -9.45
N ILE A 18 -43.21 14.69 -8.47
CA ILE A 18 -42.86 14.30 -7.10
C ILE A 18 -42.36 12.84 -7.06
N LEU A 19 -42.96 11.93 -7.85
CA LEU A 19 -42.49 10.53 -7.97
C LEU A 19 -41.12 10.44 -8.63
N THR A 20 -40.83 11.25 -9.66
CA THR A 20 -39.53 11.28 -10.32
C THR A 20 -38.46 11.94 -9.43
N LEU A 21 -38.81 12.93 -8.61
CA LEU A 21 -37.90 13.55 -7.66
C LEU A 21 -37.53 12.60 -6.50
N ASN A 22 -38.43 11.70 -6.08
CA ASN A 22 -38.15 10.70 -5.05
C ASN A 22 -37.42 9.45 -5.58
N MET A 23 -37.37 9.21 -6.89
CA MET A 23 -36.60 8.10 -7.48
C MET A 23 -35.10 8.42 -7.62
N SER A 24 -34.66 9.67 -7.38
CA SER A 24 -33.25 10.10 -7.51
C SER A 24 -32.45 9.98 -6.22
N LEU A 25 -32.99 9.43 -5.14
CA LEU A 25 -32.32 9.25 -3.85
C LEU A 25 -32.12 7.79 -3.45
N ILE A 26 -31.93 6.90 -4.42
CA ILE A 26 -31.18 5.69 -4.13
C ILE A 26 -29.70 6.11 -4.27
N THR A 27 -29.15 6.76 -3.24
CA THR A 27 -27.71 6.83 -3.06
C THR A 27 -27.25 5.38 -2.95
N SER A 28 -26.63 4.85 -4.00
CA SER A 28 -25.85 3.63 -3.86
C SER A 28 -24.92 3.88 -2.68
N ALA A 29 -24.90 3.00 -1.70
CA ALA A 29 -23.97 3.14 -0.58
C ALA A 29 -22.58 3.35 -1.16
N GLU A 30 -21.95 4.48 -0.83
CA GLU A 30 -20.63 4.84 -1.33
C GLU A 30 -19.65 3.71 -0.98
N SER A 31 -19.00 3.16 -1.99
CA SER A 31 -18.03 2.08 -1.79
C SER A 31 -16.76 2.68 -1.18
N PHE A 32 -16.30 2.14 -0.06
CA PHE A 32 -15.04 2.54 0.55
C PHE A 32 -14.40 1.37 1.29
N GLY A 33 -13.10 1.45 1.52
CA GLY A 33 -12.37 0.43 2.26
C GLY A 33 -10.86 0.55 2.09
N ILE A 34 -10.16 -0.35 2.78
CA ILE A 34 -8.71 -0.40 2.80
C ILE A 34 -8.23 -1.84 2.71
N VAL A 35 -7.13 -2.05 2.02
CA VAL A 35 -6.38 -3.30 1.95
C VAL A 35 -4.93 -3.03 2.31
N VAL A 36 -4.30 -3.92 3.11
CA VAL A 36 -2.93 -3.76 3.58
C VAL A 36 -2.12 -5.03 3.37
N HIS A 37 -0.78 -4.87 3.26
CA HIS A 37 0.16 -5.98 3.39
C HIS A 37 1.30 -5.65 4.37
N GLY A 38 1.77 -6.68 5.05
CA GLY A 38 2.95 -6.66 5.90
C GLY A 38 4.16 -7.38 5.29
N GLY A 39 4.09 -7.66 3.97
CA GLY A 39 5.15 -8.30 3.22
C GLY A 39 4.87 -9.74 2.80
N ALA A 40 5.47 -10.14 1.67
CA ALA A 40 5.48 -11.50 1.16
C ALA A 40 6.85 -12.15 1.33
N GLY A 41 6.90 -13.47 1.57
CA GLY A 41 8.17 -14.17 1.70
C GLY A 41 8.07 -15.56 2.32
N VAL A 42 9.19 -16.04 2.89
CA VAL A 42 9.26 -17.30 3.64
C VAL A 42 8.75 -17.05 5.06
N LEU A 43 7.50 -17.38 5.32
CA LEU A 43 6.81 -17.16 6.59
C LEU A 43 6.57 -18.46 7.37
N SER A 44 6.85 -19.63 6.78
CA SER A 44 6.61 -20.97 7.34
C SER A 44 7.35 -21.28 8.65
N GLY A 45 8.32 -20.45 9.04
CA GLY A 45 9.07 -20.59 10.30
C GLY A 45 8.61 -19.68 11.45
N LEU A 46 7.49 -18.97 11.31
CA LEU A 46 6.96 -18.11 12.38
C LEU A 46 6.33 -18.96 13.49
N SER A 47 6.68 -18.66 14.75
CA SER A 47 5.99 -19.25 15.90
C SER A 47 4.51 -18.80 15.94
N ILE A 48 3.66 -19.58 16.60
CA ILE A 48 2.23 -19.26 16.74
C ILE A 48 2.05 -17.88 17.44
N GLU A 49 2.84 -17.62 18.46
CA GLU A 49 2.80 -16.34 19.17
C GLU A 49 3.15 -15.18 18.24
N ARG A 50 4.17 -15.37 17.37
CA ARG A 50 4.57 -14.33 16.42
C ARG A 50 3.53 -14.12 15.32
N GLN A 51 2.88 -15.17 14.86
CA GLN A 51 1.74 -15.06 13.94
C GLN A 51 0.62 -14.24 14.57
N GLN A 52 0.25 -14.56 15.81
CA GLN A 52 -0.79 -13.85 16.54
C GLN A 52 -0.46 -12.35 16.77
N GLU A 53 0.80 -12.02 17.10
CA GLU A 53 1.25 -10.62 17.22
C GLU A 53 1.08 -9.86 15.89
N ILE A 54 1.46 -10.49 14.78
CA ILE A 54 1.33 -9.92 13.44
C ILE A 54 -0.15 -9.73 13.08
N GLU A 55 -0.97 -10.76 13.24
CA GLU A 55 -2.40 -10.71 12.93
C GLU A 55 -3.12 -9.64 13.75
N ASN A 56 -2.83 -9.54 15.05
CA ASN A 56 -3.40 -8.51 15.91
C ASN A 56 -2.99 -7.11 15.45
N LYS A 57 -1.70 -6.88 15.13
CA LYS A 57 -1.24 -5.57 14.65
C LYS A 57 -1.89 -5.19 13.32
N VAL A 58 -2.02 -6.13 12.37
CA VAL A 58 -2.70 -5.89 11.09
C VAL A 58 -4.18 -5.57 11.32
N LYS A 59 -4.85 -6.35 12.17
CA LYS A 59 -6.26 -6.15 12.54
C LYS A 59 -6.51 -4.77 13.15
N ASP A 60 -5.71 -4.38 14.15
CA ASP A 60 -5.86 -3.09 14.84
C ASP A 60 -5.61 -1.92 13.89
N THR A 61 -4.59 -2.05 13.02
CA THR A 61 -4.30 -1.05 11.99
C THR A 61 -5.44 -0.93 10.98
N LEU A 62 -6.00 -2.04 10.50
CA LEU A 62 -7.14 -2.03 9.58
C LEU A 62 -8.37 -1.39 10.20
N ILE A 63 -8.71 -1.72 11.45
CA ILE A 63 -9.86 -1.13 12.14
C ILE A 63 -9.71 0.39 12.25
N SER A 64 -8.54 0.86 12.64
CA SER A 64 -8.28 2.29 12.81
C SER A 64 -8.26 3.03 11.47
N ALA A 65 -7.63 2.48 10.44
CA ALA A 65 -7.60 3.07 9.10
C ALA A 65 -8.98 3.06 8.43
N TYR A 66 -9.75 1.98 8.59
CA TYR A 66 -11.14 1.93 8.12
C TYR A 66 -12.00 2.98 8.81
N LYS A 67 -11.79 3.23 10.11
CA LYS A 67 -12.52 4.26 10.85
C LYS A 67 -12.27 5.66 10.30
N ILE A 68 -11.04 5.96 9.84
CA ILE A 68 -10.75 7.22 9.14
C ILE A 68 -11.67 7.39 7.92
N LEU A 69 -11.78 6.34 7.09
CA LEU A 69 -12.64 6.37 5.90
C LEU A 69 -14.12 6.42 6.25
N GLU A 70 -14.55 5.67 7.27
CA GLU A 70 -15.93 5.65 7.77
C GLU A 70 -16.37 7.02 8.29
N ASP A 71 -15.48 7.77 8.92
CA ASP A 71 -15.72 9.13 9.42
C ASP A 71 -15.62 10.20 8.31
N GLY A 72 -15.35 9.80 7.06
CA GLY A 72 -15.28 10.71 5.92
C GLY A 72 -13.88 11.30 5.66
N GLY A 73 -12.84 10.75 6.29
CA GLY A 73 -11.44 11.09 6.01
C GLY A 73 -11.00 10.59 4.63
N SER A 74 -9.88 11.10 4.14
CA SER A 74 -9.38 10.80 2.80
C SER A 74 -8.69 9.44 2.72
N SER A 75 -8.66 8.85 1.53
CA SER A 75 -7.86 7.65 1.23
C SER A 75 -6.37 7.88 1.49
N MET A 76 -5.85 9.09 1.25
CA MET A 76 -4.47 9.48 1.55
C MET A 76 -4.18 9.39 3.05
N ASP A 77 -5.07 9.89 3.92
CA ASP A 77 -4.90 9.83 5.37
C ASP A 77 -4.94 8.38 5.88
N ALA A 78 -5.82 7.56 5.32
CA ALA A 78 -5.96 6.17 5.71
C ALA A 78 -4.72 5.33 5.35
N VAL A 79 -4.14 5.50 4.14
CA VAL A 79 -2.94 4.74 3.74
C VAL A 79 -1.68 5.23 4.46
N GLU A 80 -1.52 6.55 4.67
CA GLU A 80 -0.41 7.09 5.47
C GLU A 80 -0.48 6.55 6.89
N PHE A 81 -1.64 6.62 7.53
CA PHE A 81 -1.85 6.08 8.88
C PHE A 81 -1.44 4.61 8.94
N ALA A 82 -1.98 3.77 8.05
CA ALA A 82 -1.73 2.34 8.07
C ALA A 82 -0.23 2.00 7.89
N VAL A 83 0.44 2.65 6.95
CA VAL A 83 1.88 2.44 6.73
C VAL A 83 2.72 2.96 7.88
N SER A 84 2.38 4.13 8.48
CA SER A 84 3.06 4.66 9.67
C SER A 84 2.97 3.72 10.87
N GLU A 85 1.80 3.08 11.09
CA GLU A 85 1.60 2.08 12.13
C GLU A 85 2.48 0.83 11.94
N PHE A 86 2.75 0.46 10.69
CA PHE A 86 3.69 -0.62 10.39
C PHE A 86 5.14 -0.19 10.52
N GLU A 87 5.49 1.06 10.14
CA GLU A 87 6.84 1.62 10.33
C GLU A 87 7.21 1.76 11.82
N ASP A 88 6.26 2.07 12.69
CA ASP A 88 6.48 2.16 14.15
C ASP A 88 6.59 0.78 14.82
N SER A 89 6.37 -0.31 14.08
CA SER A 89 6.41 -1.68 14.58
C SER A 89 7.70 -2.42 14.19
N THR A 90 8.28 -3.19 15.12
CA THR A 90 9.39 -4.12 14.84
C THR A 90 8.93 -5.44 14.20
N LEU A 91 7.64 -5.57 13.90
CA LEU A 91 7.06 -6.78 13.29
C LEU A 91 7.38 -6.88 11.80
N PHE A 92 7.50 -5.75 11.12
CA PHE A 92 7.59 -5.61 9.66
C PHE A 92 8.92 -5.03 9.21
N ASN A 93 9.26 -5.17 7.94
CA ASN A 93 10.48 -4.60 7.35
C ASN A 93 10.22 -3.21 6.78
N ALA A 94 9.94 -2.27 7.65
CA ALA A 94 9.79 -0.85 7.35
C ALA A 94 10.07 -0.05 8.63
N GLY A 95 10.50 1.18 8.54
CA GLY A 95 10.76 2.05 9.68
C GLY A 95 11.60 1.34 10.76
N LYS A 96 11.08 1.25 11.97
CA LYS A 96 11.75 0.66 13.15
C LYS A 96 12.13 -0.81 12.98
N GLY A 97 11.44 -1.55 12.10
CA GLY A 97 11.72 -2.96 11.80
C GLY A 97 12.62 -3.21 10.60
N SER A 98 13.18 -2.17 9.98
CA SER A 98 13.98 -2.25 8.77
C SER A 98 15.19 -3.16 8.89
N VAL A 99 15.50 -3.88 7.81
CA VAL A 99 16.69 -4.71 7.70
C VAL A 99 17.96 -3.88 7.44
N TYR A 100 19.12 -4.50 7.61
CA TYR A 100 20.42 -3.86 7.38
C TYR A 100 20.93 -4.13 5.96
N ASN A 101 21.59 -3.13 5.38
CA ASN A 101 22.45 -3.27 4.21
C ASN A 101 23.78 -3.99 4.55
N SER A 102 24.68 -4.16 3.58
CA SER A 102 25.98 -4.83 3.77
C SER A 102 26.92 -4.09 4.74
N ASP A 103 26.74 -2.79 4.94
CA ASP A 103 27.55 -1.95 5.81
C ASP A 103 26.96 -1.77 7.22
N GLU A 104 25.98 -2.62 7.57
CA GLU A 104 25.29 -2.57 8.87
C GLU A 104 24.52 -1.26 9.10
N VAL A 105 24.02 -0.65 8.02
CA VAL A 105 23.19 0.55 8.04
C VAL A 105 21.77 0.21 7.56
N GLN A 106 20.75 0.81 8.15
CA GLN A 106 19.38 0.74 7.70
C GLN A 106 19.10 1.92 6.77
N GLU A 107 18.77 1.61 5.52
CA GLU A 107 18.35 2.56 4.50
C GLU A 107 16.91 2.24 4.13
N MET A 108 16.03 3.22 4.25
CA MET A 108 14.59 3.05 4.11
C MET A 108 14.06 3.81 2.90
N ASP A 109 13.03 3.25 2.29
CA ASP A 109 12.35 3.78 1.12
C ASP A 109 10.85 3.84 1.40
N ALA A 110 10.16 4.87 0.88
CA ALA A 110 8.70 4.96 0.92
C ALA A 110 8.15 5.75 -0.25
N SER A 111 6.90 5.49 -0.63
CA SER A 111 6.16 6.29 -1.59
C SER A 111 4.67 6.31 -1.28
N ILE A 112 4.01 7.40 -1.68
CA ILE A 112 2.58 7.58 -1.58
C ILE A 112 2.08 8.23 -2.87
N MET A 113 0.88 7.84 -3.32
CA MET A 113 0.28 8.35 -4.56
C MET A 113 -1.21 8.60 -4.37
N ASN A 114 -1.66 9.77 -4.86
CA ASN A 114 -3.06 10.16 -4.96
C ASN A 114 -3.60 9.81 -6.35
N GLY A 115 -4.65 9.01 -6.41
CA GLY A 115 -5.26 8.60 -7.68
C GLY A 115 -6.10 9.67 -8.36
N ALA A 116 -6.49 10.74 -7.64
CA ALA A 116 -7.36 11.78 -8.17
C ALA A 116 -6.68 12.62 -9.26
N ASP A 117 -5.41 12.92 -9.07
CA ASP A 117 -4.62 13.77 -9.96
C ASP A 117 -3.27 13.16 -10.35
N ARG A 118 -3.00 11.95 -9.87
CA ARG A 118 -1.73 11.23 -10.02
C ARG A 118 -0.55 11.93 -9.36
N SER A 119 -0.79 12.87 -8.45
CA SER A 119 0.28 13.43 -7.62
C SER A 119 0.90 12.34 -6.76
N ALA A 120 2.21 12.38 -6.59
CA ALA A 120 2.95 11.37 -5.86
C ALA A 120 4.17 11.96 -5.16
N GLY A 121 4.56 11.35 -4.05
CA GLY A 121 5.77 11.67 -3.35
C GLY A 121 6.49 10.42 -2.89
N ALA A 122 7.82 10.48 -2.90
CA ALA A 122 8.64 9.36 -2.52
C ALA A 122 9.96 9.80 -1.87
N VAL A 123 10.49 8.94 -1.02
CA VAL A 123 11.83 9.06 -0.47
C VAL A 123 12.57 7.74 -0.58
N ALA A 124 13.88 7.79 -0.81
CA ALA A 124 14.70 6.59 -0.90
C ALA A 124 16.02 6.76 -0.13
N SER A 125 16.55 5.65 0.40
CA SER A 125 17.83 5.57 1.13
C SER A 125 17.93 6.56 2.31
N VAL A 126 16.82 6.88 2.98
CA VAL A 126 16.83 7.70 4.20
C VAL A 126 17.19 6.85 5.43
N GLN A 127 17.90 7.44 6.40
CA GLN A 127 18.49 6.70 7.52
C GLN A 127 18.10 7.22 8.89
N ILE A 128 17.54 8.44 8.97
CA ILE A 128 17.23 9.13 10.22
C ILE A 128 15.77 9.61 10.32
N ILE A 129 14.96 9.32 9.33
CA ILE A 129 13.54 9.73 9.29
C ILE A 129 12.71 8.69 10.03
N LYS A 130 11.98 9.11 11.08
CA LYS A 130 11.20 8.19 11.92
C LYS A 130 10.16 7.42 11.08
N ASN A 131 9.38 8.13 10.28
CA ASN A 131 8.36 7.59 9.41
C ASN A 131 8.58 8.05 7.95
N PRO A 132 9.33 7.30 7.14
CA PRO A 132 9.58 7.63 5.73
C PRO A 132 8.32 7.92 4.93
N ILE A 133 7.20 7.27 5.23
CA ILE A 133 5.92 7.51 4.52
C ILE A 133 5.39 8.93 4.73
N LYS A 134 5.56 9.50 5.94
CA LYS A 134 5.15 10.88 6.22
C LYS A 134 5.99 11.86 5.42
N LEU A 135 7.31 11.64 5.37
CA LEU A 135 8.18 12.47 4.55
C LEU A 135 7.87 12.34 3.05
N ALA A 136 7.54 11.14 2.57
CA ALA A 136 7.09 10.93 1.20
C ALA A 136 5.83 11.74 0.88
N ARG A 137 4.87 11.80 1.81
CA ARG A 137 3.68 12.67 1.68
C ARG A 137 4.06 14.15 1.64
N LYS A 138 5.01 14.59 2.47
CA LYS A 138 5.50 15.98 2.46
C LYS A 138 6.20 16.35 1.15
N VAL A 139 6.93 15.40 0.53
CA VAL A 139 7.49 15.62 -0.81
C VAL A 139 6.38 15.90 -1.81
N LEU A 140 5.27 15.14 -1.77
CA LEU A 140 4.10 15.35 -2.63
C LEU A 140 3.42 16.70 -2.38
N GLU A 141 3.22 17.06 -1.11
CA GLU A 141 2.39 18.21 -0.74
C GLU A 141 3.14 19.57 -0.77
N GLU A 142 4.46 19.56 -0.53
CA GLU A 142 5.24 20.78 -0.27
C GLU A 142 6.34 21.04 -1.31
N THR A 143 6.43 20.19 -2.36
CA THR A 143 7.42 20.37 -3.44
C THR A 143 6.85 20.09 -4.83
N ASP A 144 7.54 20.57 -5.86
CA ASP A 144 7.26 20.19 -7.26
C ASP A 144 7.94 18.87 -7.67
N HIS A 145 8.59 18.18 -6.71
CA HIS A 145 9.32 16.95 -6.97
C HIS A 145 8.50 15.72 -6.60
N VAL A 146 8.82 14.59 -7.24
CA VAL A 146 8.20 13.30 -6.92
C VAL A 146 9.09 12.46 -6.00
N LEU A 147 10.42 12.55 -6.11
CA LEU A 147 11.34 11.68 -5.38
C LEU A 147 12.55 12.46 -4.87
N LEU A 148 12.79 12.40 -3.57
CA LEU A 148 14.01 12.87 -2.92
C LEU A 148 14.79 11.67 -2.36
N VAL A 149 16.15 11.73 -2.41
CA VAL A 149 16.99 10.57 -2.07
C VAL A 149 18.06 10.94 -1.04
N GLY A 150 18.25 10.04 -0.05
CA GLY A 150 19.35 10.07 0.91
C GLY A 150 19.46 11.41 1.62
N ARG A 151 20.69 11.97 1.64
CA ARG A 151 20.97 13.24 2.33
C ARG A 151 20.07 14.40 1.87
N GLY A 152 19.70 14.45 0.59
CA GLY A 152 18.79 15.51 0.08
C GLY A 152 17.40 15.43 0.73
N ALA A 153 16.86 14.24 0.84
CA ALA A 153 15.58 14.00 1.55
C ALA A 153 15.68 14.34 3.05
N GLU A 154 16.81 14.02 3.68
CA GLU A 154 17.04 14.31 5.11
C GLU A 154 17.26 15.81 5.39
N ILE A 155 17.82 16.58 4.45
CA ILE A 155 17.90 18.04 4.53
C ILE A 155 16.50 18.63 4.43
N PHE A 156 15.71 18.23 3.43
CA PHE A 156 14.32 18.67 3.29
C PHE A 156 13.51 18.36 4.56
N ALA A 157 13.65 17.15 5.13
CA ALA A 157 12.98 16.80 6.38
C ALA A 157 13.31 17.75 7.54
N LYS A 158 14.58 18.20 7.64
CA LYS A 158 15.01 19.18 8.64
C LYS A 158 14.39 20.56 8.40
N ASP A 159 14.33 20.97 7.15
CA ASP A 159 13.84 22.30 6.79
C ASP A 159 12.33 22.43 7.06
N ILE A 160 11.57 21.31 6.99
CA ILE A 160 10.13 21.28 7.29
C ILE A 160 9.80 20.75 8.71
N GLU A 161 10.80 20.61 9.56
CA GLU A 161 10.65 20.12 10.95
C GLU A 161 10.02 18.71 11.06
N GLU A 162 10.21 17.84 10.06
CA GLU A 162 9.75 16.44 10.14
C GLU A 162 10.53 15.68 11.23
N THR A 163 9.89 14.63 11.79
CA THR A 163 10.45 13.88 12.92
C THR A 163 11.71 13.11 12.54
N ILE A 164 12.85 13.59 13.03
CA ILE A 164 14.17 12.97 12.88
C ILE A 164 14.55 12.24 14.17
N VAL A 165 15.14 11.06 14.02
CA VAL A 165 15.62 10.24 15.11
C VAL A 165 17.10 9.86 14.94
N ASP A 166 17.76 9.51 16.02
CA ASP A 166 19.09 8.91 15.93
C ASP A 166 19.00 7.50 15.29
N ARG A 167 20.02 7.08 14.57
CA ARG A 167 20.06 5.76 13.91
C ARG A 167 19.85 4.60 14.89
N SER A 168 20.21 4.75 16.16
CA SER A 168 19.99 3.74 17.19
C SER A 168 18.50 3.44 17.43
N TYR A 169 17.59 4.34 17.05
CA TYR A 169 16.15 4.12 17.11
C TYR A 169 15.71 2.90 16.27
N PHE A 170 16.39 2.64 15.15
CA PHE A 170 16.11 1.52 14.25
C PHE A 170 16.90 0.26 14.62
N HIS A 171 17.78 0.31 15.62
CA HIS A 171 18.65 -0.82 15.97
C HIS A 171 17.81 -2.07 16.30
N SER A 172 18.18 -3.20 15.68
CA SER A 172 17.54 -4.50 15.88
C SER A 172 18.57 -5.62 15.92
N GLU A 173 18.81 -6.16 17.12
CA GLU A 173 19.66 -7.35 17.32
C GLU A 173 19.23 -8.54 16.45
N LYS A 174 17.90 -8.70 16.29
CA LYS A 174 17.32 -9.75 15.44
C LYS A 174 17.74 -9.58 13.98
N ASN A 175 17.61 -8.37 13.43
CA ASN A 175 17.95 -8.07 12.04
C ASN A 175 19.48 -8.06 11.83
N LEU A 176 20.28 -7.66 12.83
CA LEU A 176 21.73 -7.76 12.77
C LEU A 176 22.20 -9.23 12.72
N LYS A 177 21.62 -10.10 13.55
CA LYS A 177 21.87 -11.56 13.48
C LYS A 177 21.47 -12.14 12.11
N ARG A 178 20.37 -11.65 11.54
CA ARG A 178 19.92 -12.03 10.20
C ARG A 178 20.91 -11.62 9.12
N LEU A 179 21.44 -10.38 9.18
CA LEU A 179 22.50 -9.93 8.28
C LEU A 179 23.76 -10.81 8.37
N LYS A 180 24.26 -11.08 9.59
CA LYS A 180 25.42 -11.95 9.79
C LYS A 180 25.23 -13.34 9.21
N LYS A 181 24.01 -13.90 9.36
CA LYS A 181 23.63 -15.18 8.75
C LYS A 181 23.58 -15.11 7.22
N ALA A 182 23.05 -14.03 6.64
CA ALA A 182 23.02 -13.81 5.21
C ALA A 182 24.43 -13.69 4.61
N LYS A 183 25.32 -12.90 5.24
CA LYS A 183 26.74 -12.79 4.83
C LYS A 183 27.44 -14.16 4.84
N LYS A 184 27.23 -14.98 5.88
CA LYS A 184 27.82 -16.33 5.96
C LYS A 184 27.31 -17.26 4.86
N ARG A 185 26.01 -17.24 4.56
CA ARG A 185 25.42 -18.08 3.50
C ARG A 185 25.98 -17.77 2.11
N ILE A 186 26.24 -16.51 1.81
CA ILE A 186 26.85 -16.11 0.54
C ILE A 186 28.28 -16.66 0.46
N SER A 187 29.07 -16.60 1.55
CA SER A 187 30.42 -17.19 1.58
C SER A 187 30.42 -18.70 1.37
N ASP A 188 29.37 -19.39 1.79
CA ASP A 188 29.19 -20.84 1.70
C ASP A 188 28.51 -21.30 0.38
N ASN A 189 28.29 -20.38 -0.59
CA ASN A 189 27.54 -20.60 -1.85
C ASN A 189 26.10 -21.10 -1.68
N ASN A 190 25.49 -20.88 -0.52
CA ASN A 190 24.11 -21.24 -0.20
C ASN A 190 23.22 -19.98 -0.24
N ILE A 191 22.74 -19.61 -1.42
CA ILE A 191 21.86 -18.45 -1.59
C ILE A 191 20.41 -18.90 -1.29
N ILE A 192 19.97 -18.70 -0.06
CA ILE A 192 18.54 -18.74 0.28
C ILE A 192 18.14 -17.30 0.62
N GLU A 193 17.26 -16.75 -0.18
CA GLU A 193 16.72 -15.41 0.05
C GLU A 193 15.86 -15.40 1.32
N ASP A 194 16.36 -14.70 2.33
CA ASP A 194 15.68 -14.48 3.61
C ASP A 194 14.84 -13.20 3.45
N LYS A 195 13.58 -13.34 3.03
CA LYS A 195 12.67 -12.21 2.76
C LYS A 195 11.56 -12.16 3.80
N ILE A 196 11.54 -11.10 4.56
CA ILE A 196 10.33 -10.54 5.17
C ILE A 196 10.19 -9.16 4.53
N GLY A 197 9.06 -8.93 3.90
CA GLY A 197 8.88 -7.93 2.87
C GLY A 197 8.45 -6.56 3.37
N THR A 198 8.37 -5.69 2.45
CA THR A 198 7.78 -4.37 2.34
C THR A 198 6.40 -4.29 2.98
N VAL A 199 6.00 -3.15 3.53
CA VAL A 199 4.62 -2.89 3.98
C VAL A 199 3.90 -1.98 3.01
N GLY A 200 2.57 -2.08 2.94
CA GLY A 200 1.80 -1.17 2.13
C GLY A 200 0.32 -1.16 2.45
N ALA A 201 -0.34 -0.13 1.94
CA ALA A 201 -1.78 0.08 2.06
C ALA A 201 -2.34 0.70 0.78
N VAL A 202 -3.56 0.31 0.43
CA VAL A 202 -4.33 0.91 -0.66
C VAL A 202 -5.75 1.14 -0.16
N ALA A 203 -6.28 2.34 -0.36
CA ALA A 203 -7.60 2.71 0.12
C ALA A 203 -8.44 3.39 -0.94
N LEU A 204 -9.75 3.21 -0.83
CA LEU A 204 -10.79 3.96 -1.54
C LEU A 204 -11.61 4.70 -0.50
N ASP A 205 -11.75 6.03 -0.62
CA ASP A 205 -12.60 6.83 0.26
C ASP A 205 -14.03 6.99 -0.28
N LYS A 206 -14.90 7.58 0.54
CA LYS A 206 -16.32 7.82 0.19
C LYS A 206 -16.50 8.79 -0.98
N ASN A 207 -15.50 9.59 -1.31
CA ASN A 207 -15.53 10.50 -2.45
C ASN A 207 -15.08 9.82 -3.76
N GLY A 208 -14.75 8.52 -3.72
CA GLY A 208 -14.25 7.76 -4.86
C GLY A 208 -12.77 7.94 -5.13
N ASN A 209 -12.02 8.60 -4.24
CA ASN A 209 -10.60 8.76 -4.40
C ASN A 209 -9.85 7.51 -3.93
N ILE A 210 -8.91 7.07 -4.75
CA ILE A 210 -8.02 5.95 -4.46
C ILE A 210 -6.64 6.50 -4.09
N ALA A 211 -6.04 5.94 -3.05
CA ALA A 211 -4.65 6.21 -2.69
C ALA A 211 -3.88 4.91 -2.45
N ALA A 212 -2.57 4.93 -2.70
CA ALA A 212 -1.66 3.83 -2.43
C ALA A 212 -0.40 4.33 -1.72
N ALA A 213 0.10 3.54 -0.78
CA ALA A 213 1.32 3.84 -0.03
C ALA A 213 2.12 2.55 0.21
N THR A 214 3.44 2.66 0.13
CA THR A 214 4.36 1.53 0.31
C THR A 214 5.61 2.01 1.05
N ALA A 215 6.14 1.21 2.00
CA ALA A 215 7.39 1.52 2.71
C ALA A 215 8.22 0.26 2.99
N THR A 216 9.54 0.40 3.02
CA THR A 216 10.44 -0.76 3.19
C THR A 216 11.82 -0.37 3.74
N GLY A 217 12.49 -1.35 4.38
CA GLY A 217 13.94 -1.34 4.59
C GLY A 217 14.73 -2.01 3.46
N GLY A 218 14.05 -2.49 2.41
CA GLY A 218 14.66 -3.22 1.29
C GLY A 218 15.02 -4.67 1.63
N MET A 219 16.12 -5.17 1.08
CA MET A 219 16.59 -6.56 1.24
C MET A 219 17.71 -6.63 2.28
N THR A 220 17.71 -7.69 3.12
CA THR A 220 18.84 -7.99 4.01
C THR A 220 20.12 -8.15 3.21
N ASN A 221 21.19 -7.49 3.65
CA ASN A 221 22.49 -7.50 2.98
C ASN A 221 22.49 -6.86 1.58
N LYS A 222 21.53 -5.96 1.30
CA LYS A 222 21.58 -5.15 0.08
C LYS A 222 22.85 -4.32 0.00
N MET A 223 23.29 -3.97 -1.20
CA MET A 223 24.37 -2.99 -1.37
C MET A 223 23.93 -1.63 -0.82
N PRO A 224 24.84 -0.84 -0.22
CA PRO A 224 24.54 0.55 0.12
C PRO A 224 24.01 1.32 -1.09
N GLY A 225 22.93 2.07 -0.88
CA GLY A 225 22.30 2.82 -1.96
C GLY A 225 21.42 1.98 -2.91
N ARG A 226 21.25 0.66 -2.69
CA ARG A 226 20.29 -0.14 -3.45
C ARG A 226 18.87 0.28 -3.10
N VAL A 227 18.11 0.66 -4.09
CA VAL A 227 16.70 1.01 -4.03
C VAL A 227 15.89 -0.05 -4.80
N GLY A 228 14.79 -0.51 -4.20
CA GLY A 228 13.84 -1.44 -4.83
C GLY A 228 12.70 -0.73 -5.54
N ASP A 229 11.61 -1.46 -5.73
CA ASP A 229 10.40 -0.98 -6.38
C ASP A 229 9.59 0.02 -5.53
N THR A 230 9.69 -0.06 -4.21
CA THR A 230 8.87 0.70 -3.25
C THR A 230 8.78 2.20 -3.55
N PRO A 231 9.88 2.96 -3.76
CA PRO A 231 9.78 4.40 -4.03
C PRO A 231 9.58 4.74 -5.51
N ILE A 232 9.49 3.72 -6.37
CA ILE A 232 9.33 3.91 -7.82
C ILE A 232 7.86 3.82 -8.20
N ILE A 233 7.26 4.98 -8.46
CA ILE A 233 5.87 5.09 -8.89
C ILE A 233 5.63 4.27 -10.18
N GLY A 234 4.58 3.45 -10.16
CA GLY A 234 4.26 2.49 -11.20
C GLY A 234 4.83 1.09 -10.95
N SER A 235 5.86 0.95 -10.13
CA SER A 235 6.50 -0.34 -9.82
C SER A 235 6.02 -0.91 -8.49
N GLY A 236 6.29 -0.23 -7.38
CA GLY A 236 5.88 -0.62 -6.03
C GLY A 236 4.54 -0.02 -5.60
N THR A 237 4.18 1.14 -6.15
CA THR A 237 3.02 1.93 -5.74
C THR A 237 2.35 2.54 -6.96
N TRP A 238 1.03 2.38 -7.08
CA TRP A 238 0.22 3.04 -8.09
C TRP A 238 -1.19 3.32 -7.58
N ALA A 239 -1.73 4.49 -7.91
CA ALA A 239 -3.13 4.84 -7.67
C ALA A 239 -3.70 5.61 -8.86
N GLN A 240 -4.93 5.26 -9.26
CA GLN A 240 -5.66 5.92 -10.34
C GLN A 240 -7.16 5.82 -10.07
N ASN A 241 -7.80 6.97 -9.85
CA ASN A 241 -9.26 7.03 -9.69
C ASN A 241 -9.97 6.39 -10.87
N ASP A 242 -11.16 5.87 -10.63
CA ASP A 242 -12.01 5.15 -11.60
C ASP A 242 -11.44 3.82 -12.11
N VAL A 243 -10.23 3.44 -11.73
CA VAL A 243 -9.56 2.21 -12.14
C VAL A 243 -9.19 1.37 -10.92
N CYS A 244 -8.00 1.58 -10.35
CA CYS A 244 -7.52 0.84 -9.19
C CYS A 244 -6.33 1.51 -8.48
N GLY A 245 -6.03 1.00 -7.28
CA GLY A 245 -4.77 1.26 -6.58
C GLY A 245 -4.06 -0.06 -6.28
N VAL A 246 -2.72 -0.02 -6.22
CA VAL A 246 -1.86 -1.20 -6.01
C VAL A 246 -0.67 -0.85 -5.13
N SER A 247 -0.33 -1.74 -4.19
CA SER A 247 0.94 -1.75 -3.47
C SER A 247 1.59 -3.12 -3.58
N SER A 248 2.90 -3.15 -3.81
CA SER A 248 3.66 -4.33 -4.14
C SER A 248 4.67 -4.72 -3.07
N THR A 249 5.00 -6.00 -3.00
CA THR A 249 6.04 -6.55 -2.11
C THR A 249 6.72 -7.74 -2.78
N GLY A 250 8.06 -7.77 -2.83
CA GLY A 250 8.77 -8.89 -3.45
C GLY A 250 10.17 -8.57 -3.95
N HIS A 251 10.55 -9.22 -5.05
CA HIS A 251 11.80 -8.99 -5.77
C HIS A 251 11.78 -7.64 -6.49
N GLY A 252 12.18 -6.55 -5.83
CA GLY A 252 12.08 -5.20 -6.33
C GLY A 252 12.62 -4.99 -7.74
N GLU A 253 13.71 -5.66 -8.11
CA GLU A 253 14.34 -5.57 -9.42
C GLU A 253 13.41 -6.01 -10.55
N PHE A 254 12.60 -7.05 -10.33
CA PHE A 254 11.60 -7.51 -11.30
C PHE A 254 10.37 -6.60 -11.30
N PHE A 255 9.92 -6.18 -10.13
CA PHE A 255 8.78 -5.27 -10.01
C PHE A 255 9.06 -3.93 -10.71
N ILE A 256 10.30 -3.43 -10.67
CA ILE A 256 10.75 -2.27 -11.45
C ILE A 256 10.69 -2.56 -12.96
N LYS A 257 11.31 -3.65 -13.40
CA LYS A 257 11.41 -3.98 -14.85
C LYS A 257 10.06 -4.20 -15.51
N TYR A 258 9.10 -4.74 -14.77
CA TYR A 258 7.76 -5.06 -15.27
C TYR A 258 6.70 -4.01 -14.90
N GLN A 259 7.07 -2.96 -14.14
CA GLN A 259 6.14 -1.90 -13.72
C GLN A 259 4.87 -2.45 -13.06
N VAL A 260 5.03 -3.44 -12.17
CA VAL A 260 3.97 -4.35 -11.70
C VAL A 260 2.74 -3.63 -11.17
N ALA A 261 2.91 -2.60 -10.33
CA ALA A 261 1.77 -1.90 -9.75
C ALA A 261 0.90 -1.21 -10.82
N LYS A 262 1.53 -0.53 -11.77
CA LYS A 262 0.81 0.16 -12.86
C LYS A 262 0.20 -0.82 -13.85
N GLU A 263 0.90 -1.89 -14.16
CA GLU A 263 0.46 -2.90 -15.14
C GLU A 263 -0.91 -3.50 -14.77
N VAL A 264 -1.18 -3.73 -13.48
CA VAL A 264 -2.51 -4.19 -13.02
C VAL A 264 -3.60 -3.22 -13.44
N CYS A 265 -3.45 -1.93 -13.11
CA CYS A 265 -4.46 -0.92 -13.48
C CYS A 265 -4.52 -0.71 -15.00
N THR A 266 -3.42 -0.84 -15.73
CA THR A 266 -3.37 -0.80 -17.19
C THR A 266 -4.22 -1.90 -17.83
N ARG A 267 -4.14 -3.14 -17.32
CA ARG A 267 -4.96 -4.27 -17.80
C ARG A 267 -6.45 -4.04 -17.55
N ILE A 268 -6.80 -3.47 -16.40
CA ILE A 268 -8.20 -3.10 -16.11
C ILE A 268 -8.68 -2.02 -17.09
N GLU A 269 -7.90 -0.94 -17.24
CA GLU A 269 -8.28 0.24 -18.03
C GLU A 269 -8.38 -0.06 -19.54
N TYR A 270 -7.40 -0.77 -20.11
CA TYR A 270 -7.31 -0.94 -21.57
C TYR A 270 -7.76 -2.32 -22.07
N LEU A 271 -7.68 -3.36 -21.23
CA LEU A 271 -8.11 -4.71 -21.61
C LEU A 271 -9.47 -5.09 -21.02
N ASN A 272 -10.09 -4.21 -20.19
CA ASN A 272 -11.34 -4.46 -19.49
C ASN A 272 -11.29 -5.73 -18.61
N GLU A 273 -10.13 -6.07 -18.07
CA GLU A 273 -9.99 -7.20 -17.14
C GLU A 273 -10.58 -6.85 -15.77
N THR A 274 -11.04 -7.86 -15.04
CA THR A 274 -11.41 -7.69 -13.63
C THR A 274 -10.15 -7.50 -12.78
N LEU A 275 -10.29 -6.84 -11.61
CA LEU A 275 -9.18 -6.66 -10.66
C LEU A 275 -8.52 -7.99 -10.32
N GLU A 276 -9.31 -9.03 -10.02
CA GLU A 276 -8.82 -10.35 -9.68
C GLU A 276 -8.01 -10.99 -10.82
N LYS A 277 -8.50 -10.90 -12.07
CA LYS A 277 -7.80 -11.45 -13.23
C LYS A 277 -6.49 -10.71 -13.48
N ALA A 278 -6.51 -9.38 -13.57
CA ALA A 278 -5.34 -8.56 -13.86
C ALA A 278 -4.23 -8.76 -12.83
N SER A 279 -4.58 -8.76 -11.54
CA SER A 279 -3.64 -8.94 -10.44
C SER A 279 -3.08 -10.37 -10.34
N SER A 280 -3.94 -11.40 -10.50
CA SER A 280 -3.51 -12.78 -10.43
C SER A 280 -2.64 -13.19 -11.60
N ASP A 281 -2.94 -12.72 -12.80
CA ASP A 281 -2.18 -13.08 -14.01
C ASP A 281 -0.77 -12.48 -13.99
N ILE A 282 -0.59 -11.23 -13.53
CA ILE A 282 0.76 -10.67 -13.42
C ILE A 282 1.63 -11.43 -12.39
N ILE A 283 1.05 -11.86 -11.27
CA ILE A 283 1.78 -12.67 -10.27
C ILE A 283 2.15 -14.05 -10.84
N LYS A 284 1.30 -14.67 -11.65
CA LYS A 284 1.63 -15.92 -12.37
C LYS A 284 2.70 -15.72 -13.43
N GLU A 285 2.70 -14.60 -14.14
CA GLU A 285 3.74 -14.25 -15.12
C GLU A 285 5.10 -14.05 -14.45
N LEU A 286 5.14 -13.35 -13.32
CA LEU A 286 6.34 -13.19 -12.51
C LEU A 286 6.90 -14.54 -12.02
N LEU A 287 6.03 -15.48 -11.66
CA LEU A 287 6.46 -16.82 -11.25
C LEU A 287 7.21 -17.57 -12.36
N LYS A 288 6.85 -17.38 -13.63
CA LYS A 288 7.51 -18.04 -14.79
C LYS A 288 8.98 -17.62 -14.97
N ILE A 289 9.36 -16.46 -14.42
CA ILE A 289 10.74 -15.92 -14.47
C ILE A 289 11.41 -15.96 -13.10
N ASP A 290 10.87 -16.79 -12.18
CA ASP A 290 11.33 -16.93 -10.79
C ASP A 290 11.36 -15.63 -9.98
N ALA A 291 10.55 -14.66 -10.37
CA ALA A 291 10.32 -13.45 -9.59
C ALA A 291 9.26 -13.72 -8.51
N ARG A 292 9.63 -13.55 -7.25
CA ARG A 292 8.79 -13.85 -6.10
C ARG A 292 8.24 -12.60 -5.47
N GLY A 293 6.97 -12.65 -5.01
CA GLY A 293 6.32 -11.56 -4.31
C GLY A 293 4.81 -11.67 -4.33
N GLY A 294 4.17 -10.55 -4.06
CA GLY A 294 2.73 -10.39 -4.08
C GLY A 294 2.34 -8.92 -4.18
N ILE A 295 1.07 -8.70 -4.36
CA ILE A 295 0.48 -7.37 -4.40
C ILE A 295 -0.81 -7.34 -3.62
N ILE A 296 -1.19 -6.15 -3.18
CA ILE A 296 -2.56 -5.84 -2.76
C ILE A 296 -3.13 -4.80 -3.71
N ALA A 297 -4.41 -4.90 -3.98
CA ALA A 297 -5.11 -3.98 -4.87
C ALA A 297 -6.56 -3.74 -4.43
N ILE A 298 -7.08 -2.55 -4.70
CA ILE A 298 -8.49 -2.17 -4.56
C ILE A 298 -8.95 -1.46 -5.83
N ASP A 299 -10.19 -1.73 -6.28
CA ASP A 299 -10.79 -1.01 -7.40
C ASP A 299 -11.79 0.06 -6.93
N LYS A 300 -12.34 0.81 -7.88
CA LYS A 300 -13.35 1.85 -7.65
C LYS A 300 -14.66 1.36 -7.02
N ASN A 301 -14.87 0.06 -6.98
CA ASN A 301 -16.05 -0.58 -6.40
C ASN A 301 -15.77 -1.19 -5.02
N ALA A 302 -14.59 -0.94 -4.44
CA ALA A 302 -14.08 -1.57 -3.22
C ALA A 302 -13.93 -3.10 -3.33
N ASN A 303 -13.81 -3.67 -4.53
CA ASN A 303 -13.33 -5.03 -4.67
C ASN A 303 -11.84 -5.06 -4.33
N THR A 304 -11.40 -6.09 -3.60
CA THR A 304 -9.99 -6.25 -3.20
C THR A 304 -9.39 -7.50 -3.80
N SER A 305 -8.10 -7.47 -4.15
CA SER A 305 -7.34 -8.65 -4.58
C SER A 305 -5.96 -8.64 -3.93
N MET A 306 -5.48 -9.81 -3.52
CA MET A 306 -4.25 -9.96 -2.74
C MET A 306 -3.45 -11.20 -3.18
N PRO A 307 -3.12 -11.36 -4.48
CA PRO A 307 -2.38 -12.52 -4.97
C PRO A 307 -0.89 -12.45 -4.63
N PHE A 308 -0.31 -13.64 -4.40
CA PHE A 308 1.13 -13.81 -4.16
C PHE A 308 1.60 -15.17 -4.67
N ASN A 309 2.93 -15.33 -4.86
CA ASN A 309 3.58 -16.55 -5.31
C ASN A 309 4.75 -17.00 -4.41
N THR A 310 4.72 -16.56 -3.15
CA THR A 310 5.63 -16.95 -2.06
C THR A 310 4.96 -17.95 -1.11
N ASP A 311 5.68 -18.41 -0.09
CA ASP A 311 5.10 -19.34 0.92
C ASP A 311 3.96 -18.69 1.73
N GLY A 312 3.97 -17.35 1.84
CA GLY A 312 2.93 -16.58 2.50
C GLY A 312 3.05 -15.10 2.21
N MET A 313 1.98 -14.38 2.49
CA MET A 313 1.93 -12.92 2.47
C MET A 313 1.06 -12.45 3.64
N ILE A 314 1.64 -11.65 4.54
CA ILE A 314 0.88 -10.96 5.57
C ILE A 314 -0.03 -9.97 4.88
N ARG A 315 -1.33 -10.12 5.02
CA ARG A 315 -2.32 -9.29 4.31
C ARG A 315 -3.63 -9.18 5.04
N GLY A 316 -4.38 -8.16 4.73
CA GLY A 316 -5.73 -8.02 5.24
C GLY A 316 -6.51 -6.92 4.53
N SER A 317 -7.82 -6.95 4.67
CA SER A 317 -8.75 -5.99 4.08
C SER A 317 -9.94 -5.72 4.99
N PHE A 318 -10.47 -4.51 4.89
CA PHE A 318 -11.73 -4.12 5.50
C PHE A 318 -12.43 -3.12 4.61
N THR A 319 -13.62 -3.48 4.11
CA THR A 319 -14.42 -2.62 3.23
C THR A 319 -15.85 -2.56 3.73
N ASN A 320 -16.61 -1.59 3.29
CA ASN A 320 -18.05 -1.53 3.61
C ASN A 320 -18.88 -2.62 2.90
N LYS A 321 -18.25 -3.47 2.09
CA LYS A 321 -18.86 -4.61 1.38
C LYS A 321 -18.43 -5.96 1.89
N SER A 322 -17.40 -6.02 2.73
CA SER A 322 -16.84 -7.27 3.25
C SER A 322 -16.45 -7.11 4.71
N GLU A 323 -16.51 -8.19 5.44
CA GLU A 323 -16.00 -8.25 6.82
C GLU A 323 -14.49 -8.07 6.87
N LEU A 324 -13.99 -7.73 8.05
CA LEU A 324 -12.56 -7.65 8.33
C LEU A 324 -11.90 -9.02 8.07
N PHE A 325 -10.90 -9.02 7.19
CA PHE A 325 -10.09 -10.19 6.84
C PHE A 325 -8.63 -9.95 7.16
N VAL A 326 -7.97 -10.94 7.78
CA VAL A 326 -6.51 -10.97 8.00
C VAL A 326 -6.01 -12.38 7.75
N ALA A 327 -4.88 -12.53 7.05
CA ALA A 327 -4.23 -13.81 6.82
C ALA A 327 -2.71 -13.64 6.64
N ILE A 328 -1.99 -14.76 6.88
CA ILE A 328 -0.53 -14.86 6.65
C ILE A 328 -0.25 -15.84 5.50
N TYR A 329 -1.06 -16.89 5.37
CA TYR A 329 -0.92 -17.96 4.37
C TYR A 329 -2.07 -18.02 3.39
#